data_f6b3652e171add37ee3fdc4f98a7fa19
#
_entry.id   f6b3652e171add37ee3fdc4f98a7fa19
#
_cell.length_a   1.000
_cell.length_b   1.000
_cell.length_c   1.000
_cell.angle_alpha   90.00
_cell.angle_beta   90.00
_cell.angle_gamma   90.00
#
_symmetry.space_group_name_H-M   'P 1'
#
loop_
_entity.id
_entity.type
_entity.pdbx_description
1 polymer ?
#
loop_
_entity_poly.entity_id
_entity_poly.type
_entity_poly.pdbx_seq_one_letter_code
_entity_poly.pdbx_strand_id
1 'polypeptide(L)'
;MNDNSNTRIQMIADFEGDASVLIQQREAGIYPTLCTRDLVVFPAVLTPIVVGRKKSQELVNMLEQNPETIFCIFCQKQEDTEDPAAEDLYEQGTFAKLVKVINMPNEEHQKTVIVQGLGRCKLKSIVESHPYHMADVESQPELWPSEKLAKEPMFKTLTKTFFEESIKFIKNNENIPDEAVYAINEISNIFVKCNFLCNSLSFSVEDRIKMLEEEFLPDRIIVAMKALQKELKLLYLQSEIRRKTQYEMEEQQKEYFLKQQIKQIKTELGE
;
A
#
# COMPACT_ATOMS: atom_id res chain seq x y z
N MET A 1 4.45 9.64 15.95
CA MET A 1 3.74 9.05 14.78
C MET A 1 4.66 8.84 13.57
N ASN A 2 5.94 8.49 13.75
CA ASN A 2 6.91 8.43 12.64
C ASN A 2 7.65 7.09 12.49
N ASP A 3 7.17 6.00 13.15
CA ASP A 3 7.94 4.74 13.13
C ASP A 3 7.44 3.70 12.10
N ASN A 4 6.20 3.84 11.60
CA ASN A 4 5.61 2.85 10.70
C ASN A 4 6.12 2.91 9.25
N SER A 5 6.56 4.07 8.76
CA SER A 5 7.06 4.20 7.39
C SER A 5 8.47 3.64 7.21
N ASN A 6 9.32 3.78 8.21
CA ASN A 6 10.70 3.26 8.18
C ASN A 6 10.74 1.72 8.22
N THR A 7 9.81 1.09 8.94
CA THR A 7 9.72 -0.38 9.03
C THR A 7 9.29 -1.01 7.70
N ARG A 8 8.42 -0.33 6.93
CA ARG A 8 7.96 -0.81 5.61
C ARG A 8 9.09 -0.89 4.57
N ILE A 9 10.04 0.04 4.62
CA ILE A 9 11.12 0.15 3.63
C ILE A 9 12.26 -0.83 3.90
N GLN A 10 12.62 -1.05 5.17
CA GLN A 10 13.70 -1.97 5.54
C GLN A 10 13.43 -3.43 5.21
N MET A 11 12.15 -3.84 5.12
CA MET A 11 11.79 -5.25 4.88
C MET A 11 11.94 -5.73 3.44
N ILE A 12 12.14 -4.84 2.47
CA ILE A 12 12.26 -5.20 1.06
C ILE A 12 13.66 -5.67 0.71
N ALA A 13 14.65 -5.14 1.41
CA ALA A 13 16.06 -5.46 1.17
C ALA A 13 16.43 -6.92 1.48
N ASP A 14 15.60 -7.64 2.24
CA ASP A 14 15.88 -9.01 2.68
C ASP A 14 15.32 -10.10 1.76
N PHE A 15 14.67 -9.73 0.64
CA PHE A 15 14.16 -10.73 -0.31
C PHE A 15 15.22 -11.08 -1.37
N GLU A 16 16.11 -11.98 -1.04
CA GLU A 16 17.01 -12.67 -1.97
C GLU A 16 16.34 -13.95 -2.48
N GLY A 17 15.50 -13.86 -3.52
CA GLY A 17 14.83 -15.02 -4.10
C GLY A 17 14.30 -14.81 -5.51
N ASP A 18 14.05 -15.92 -6.21
CA ASP A 18 13.37 -15.87 -7.50
C ASP A 18 11.88 -15.57 -7.27
N ALA A 19 11.43 -14.38 -7.70
CA ALA A 19 10.05 -13.95 -7.59
C ALA A 19 9.05 -14.93 -8.24
N SER A 20 9.48 -15.71 -9.23
CA SER A 20 8.65 -16.73 -9.88
C SER A 20 8.23 -17.86 -8.93
N VAL A 21 9.04 -18.16 -7.92
CA VAL A 21 8.72 -19.16 -6.89
C VAL A 21 7.61 -18.66 -5.97
N LEU A 22 7.56 -17.35 -5.71
CA LEU A 22 6.56 -16.75 -4.81
C LEU A 22 5.16 -16.71 -5.42
N ILE A 23 5.07 -16.56 -6.75
CA ILE A 23 3.82 -16.33 -7.46
C ILE A 23 3.34 -17.55 -8.24
N GLN A 24 3.72 -18.74 -7.81
CA GLN A 24 3.19 -19.97 -8.40
C GLN A 24 1.67 -20.01 -8.25
N GLN A 25 1.00 -20.46 -9.33
CA GLN A 25 -0.43 -20.68 -9.29
C GLN A 25 -0.77 -21.74 -8.23
N ARG A 26 -1.73 -21.42 -7.37
CA ARG A 26 -2.18 -22.28 -6.30
C ARG A 26 -3.47 -22.97 -6.68
N GLU A 27 -3.81 -24.03 -5.96
CA GLU A 27 -5.08 -24.71 -6.18
C GLU A 27 -6.26 -23.86 -5.68
N ALA A 28 -7.39 -23.94 -6.37
CA ALA A 28 -8.66 -23.42 -5.88
C ALA A 28 -9.10 -24.24 -4.66
N GLY A 29 -9.75 -23.63 -3.70
CA GLY A 29 -10.21 -24.33 -2.51
C GLY A 29 -10.53 -23.42 -1.34
N ILE A 30 -10.67 -24.03 -0.16
CA ILE A 30 -11.02 -23.33 1.08
C ILE A 30 -9.74 -22.97 1.84
N TYR A 31 -9.58 -21.69 2.13
CA TYR A 31 -8.41 -21.14 2.82
C TYR A 31 -8.79 -20.29 4.04
N PRO A 32 -7.98 -20.32 5.11
CA PRO A 32 -8.08 -19.33 6.17
C PRO A 32 -7.98 -17.92 5.59
N THR A 33 -8.75 -16.97 6.11
CA THR A 33 -8.90 -15.66 5.47
C THR A 33 -8.78 -14.52 6.47
N LEU A 34 -7.91 -13.56 6.15
CA LEU A 34 -7.75 -12.30 6.86
C LEU A 34 -8.46 -11.18 6.11
N CYS A 35 -9.39 -10.50 6.80
CA CYS A 35 -10.08 -9.33 6.27
C CYS A 35 -9.37 -8.05 6.73
N THR A 36 -8.90 -7.23 5.79
CA THR A 36 -8.27 -5.93 6.04
C THR A 36 -9.25 -4.78 5.81
N ARG A 37 -9.03 -3.62 6.45
CA ARG A 37 -9.93 -2.46 6.33
C ARG A 37 -9.59 -1.59 5.13
N ASP A 38 -8.33 -1.18 5.02
CA ASP A 38 -7.83 -0.19 4.05
C ASP A 38 -6.58 -0.66 3.31
N LEU A 39 -6.24 -1.93 3.45
CA LEU A 39 -5.00 -2.49 2.94
C LEU A 39 -5.24 -3.57 1.90
N VAL A 40 -4.65 -3.40 0.72
CA VAL A 40 -4.58 -4.39 -0.35
C VAL A 40 -3.15 -4.91 -0.44
N VAL A 41 -2.97 -6.22 -0.37
CA VAL A 41 -1.66 -6.88 -0.46
C VAL A 41 -1.39 -7.28 -1.90
N PHE A 42 -0.18 -7.02 -2.39
CA PHE A 42 0.24 -7.39 -3.74
C PHE A 42 1.16 -8.62 -3.73
N PRO A 43 1.12 -9.45 -4.80
CA PRO A 43 2.02 -10.60 -4.95
C PRO A 43 3.49 -10.19 -4.91
N ALA A 44 4.32 -11.05 -4.33
CA ALA A 44 5.77 -10.89 -4.13
C ALA A 44 6.18 -9.67 -3.27
N VAL A 45 5.25 -9.07 -2.52
CA VAL A 45 5.53 -7.92 -1.64
C VAL A 45 5.40 -8.34 -0.18
N LEU A 46 6.34 -7.89 0.65
CA LEU A 46 6.24 -7.97 2.11
C LEU A 46 5.41 -6.79 2.62
N THR A 47 4.36 -7.09 3.37
CA THR A 47 3.43 -6.07 3.85
C THR A 47 3.16 -6.22 5.34
N PRO A 48 3.43 -5.20 6.16
CA PRO A 48 3.04 -5.18 7.56
C PRO A 48 1.53 -4.90 7.69
N ILE A 49 0.85 -5.68 8.52
CA ILE A 49 -0.59 -5.56 8.82
C ILE A 49 -0.78 -5.45 10.31
N VAL A 50 -1.51 -4.46 10.77
CA VAL A 50 -1.92 -4.35 12.18
C VAL A 50 -3.19 -5.18 12.39
N VAL A 51 -3.14 -6.10 13.32
CA VAL A 51 -4.22 -7.06 13.62
C VAL A 51 -4.74 -6.79 15.04
N GLY A 52 -5.99 -6.34 15.14
CA GLY A 52 -6.62 -6.03 16.42
C GLY A 52 -7.94 -6.80 16.68
N ARG A 53 -8.64 -7.23 15.62
CA ARG A 53 -9.91 -7.96 15.77
C ARG A 53 -9.69 -9.37 16.30
N LYS A 54 -10.62 -9.84 17.14
CA LYS A 54 -10.53 -11.17 17.77
C LYS A 54 -10.37 -12.30 16.74
N LYS A 55 -11.21 -12.34 15.69
CA LYS A 55 -11.11 -13.35 14.62
C LYS A 55 -9.76 -13.32 13.89
N SER A 56 -9.24 -12.12 13.65
CA SER A 56 -7.93 -11.96 13.01
C SER A 56 -6.78 -12.40 13.93
N GLN A 57 -6.90 -12.19 15.23
CA GLN A 57 -5.92 -12.67 16.23
C GLN A 57 -5.94 -14.19 16.34
N GLU A 58 -7.15 -14.82 16.35
CA GLU A 58 -7.28 -16.29 16.35
C GLU A 58 -6.62 -16.89 15.09
N LEU A 59 -6.83 -16.27 13.93
CA LEU A 59 -6.15 -16.66 12.70
C LEU A 59 -4.63 -16.56 12.86
N VAL A 60 -4.11 -15.42 13.33
CA VAL A 60 -2.68 -15.22 13.53
C VAL A 60 -2.10 -16.24 14.51
N ASN A 61 -2.77 -16.54 15.62
CA ASN A 61 -2.32 -17.55 16.58
C ASN A 61 -2.23 -18.95 15.93
N MET A 62 -3.18 -19.30 15.07
CA MET A 62 -3.12 -20.55 14.30
C MET A 62 -1.94 -20.56 13.32
N LEU A 63 -1.70 -19.45 12.61
CA LEU A 63 -0.59 -19.30 11.66
C LEU A 63 0.77 -19.30 12.34
N GLU A 64 0.90 -18.76 13.56
CA GLU A 64 2.14 -18.85 14.35
C GLU A 64 2.52 -20.31 14.69
N GLN A 65 1.49 -21.14 14.95
CA GLN A 65 1.70 -22.57 15.21
C GLN A 65 1.98 -23.38 13.93
N ASN A 66 1.51 -22.87 12.78
CA ASN A 66 1.63 -23.52 11.48
C ASN A 66 2.15 -22.53 10.41
N PRO A 67 3.43 -22.15 10.45
CA PRO A 67 3.98 -21.05 9.63
C PRO A 67 3.91 -21.30 8.12
N GLU A 68 3.87 -22.58 7.70
CA GLU A 68 3.77 -22.95 6.28
C GLU A 68 2.36 -22.84 5.72
N THR A 69 1.35 -22.54 6.57
CA THR A 69 -0.05 -22.41 6.14
C THR A 69 -0.20 -21.20 5.24
N ILE A 70 -0.75 -21.44 4.05
CA ILE A 70 -1.16 -20.38 3.13
C ILE A 70 -2.57 -19.93 3.53
N PHE A 71 -2.80 -18.63 3.51
CA PHE A 71 -4.09 -18.02 3.78
C PHE A 71 -4.39 -16.93 2.74
N CYS A 72 -5.62 -16.44 2.70
CA CYS A 72 -6.04 -15.38 1.80
C CYS A 72 -6.22 -14.06 2.52
N ILE A 73 -6.01 -12.97 1.81
CA ILE A 73 -6.25 -11.61 2.32
C ILE A 73 -7.21 -10.91 1.36
N PHE A 74 -8.32 -10.39 1.93
CA PHE A 74 -9.30 -9.60 1.20
C PHE A 74 -9.53 -8.27 1.91
N CYS A 75 -9.65 -7.19 1.13
CA CYS A 75 -9.95 -5.87 1.66
C CYS A 75 -11.46 -5.66 1.75
N GLN A 76 -11.91 -4.99 2.82
CA GLN A 76 -13.30 -4.59 2.98
C GLN A 76 -13.65 -3.40 2.09
N LYS A 77 -14.90 -3.33 1.64
CA LYS A 77 -15.46 -2.18 0.92
C LYS A 77 -15.72 -0.99 1.83
N GLN A 78 -16.06 -1.26 3.11
CA GLN A 78 -16.31 -0.25 4.14
C GLN A 78 -15.48 -0.55 5.37
N GLU A 79 -14.74 0.44 5.85
CA GLU A 79 -13.80 0.27 6.98
C GLU A 79 -14.50 -0.01 8.32
N ASP A 80 -15.72 0.50 8.49
CA ASP A 80 -16.47 0.43 9.77
C ASP A 80 -17.09 -0.94 10.03
N THR A 81 -17.13 -1.85 9.04
CA THR A 81 -17.73 -3.18 9.23
C THR A 81 -16.85 -4.03 10.15
N GLU A 82 -17.34 -4.36 11.34
CA GLU A 82 -16.58 -5.13 12.33
C GLU A 82 -16.43 -6.61 11.94
N ASP A 83 -17.48 -7.23 11.43
CA ASP A 83 -17.51 -8.64 11.01
C ASP A 83 -18.02 -8.76 9.57
N PRO A 84 -17.13 -8.62 8.57
CA PRO A 84 -17.51 -8.55 7.18
C PRO A 84 -18.01 -9.91 6.66
N ALA A 85 -19.16 -9.88 5.96
CA ALA A 85 -19.65 -10.97 5.13
C ALA A 85 -18.97 -10.94 3.74
N ALA A 86 -19.23 -11.93 2.88
CA ALA A 86 -18.64 -11.99 1.55
C ALA A 86 -18.97 -10.76 0.69
N GLU A 87 -20.17 -10.21 0.84
CA GLU A 87 -20.65 -9.02 0.12
C GLU A 87 -19.95 -7.72 0.54
N ASP A 88 -19.41 -7.70 1.77
CA ASP A 88 -18.67 -6.55 2.31
C ASP A 88 -17.19 -6.53 1.86
N LEU A 89 -16.73 -7.58 1.21
CA LEU A 89 -15.37 -7.73 0.74
C LEU A 89 -15.27 -7.45 -0.76
N TYR A 90 -14.12 -6.92 -1.19
CA TYR A 90 -13.76 -6.97 -2.59
C TYR A 90 -13.50 -8.42 -2.99
N GLU A 91 -13.96 -8.81 -4.19
CA GLU A 91 -13.78 -10.18 -4.68
C GLU A 91 -12.31 -10.50 -4.96
N GLN A 92 -11.53 -9.47 -5.35
CA GLN A 92 -10.11 -9.64 -5.64
C GLN A 92 -9.29 -9.62 -4.36
N GLY A 93 -8.48 -10.66 -4.17
CA GLY A 93 -7.59 -10.82 -3.02
C GLY A 93 -6.26 -11.44 -3.39
N THR A 94 -5.49 -11.78 -2.37
CA THR A 94 -4.11 -12.28 -2.50
C THR A 94 -3.89 -13.45 -1.56
N PHE A 95 -3.33 -14.53 -2.07
CA PHE A 95 -2.73 -15.59 -1.24
C PHE A 95 -1.53 -15.03 -0.50
N ALA A 96 -1.38 -15.39 0.74
CA ALA A 96 -0.30 -14.89 1.59
C ALA A 96 0.27 -15.98 2.49
N LYS A 97 1.49 -15.74 2.97
CA LYS A 97 2.17 -16.50 4.02
C LYS A 97 2.58 -15.57 5.13
N LEU A 98 2.47 -16.04 6.37
CA LEU A 98 2.98 -15.33 7.54
C LEU A 98 4.51 -15.43 7.56
N VAL A 99 5.18 -14.29 7.66
CA VAL A 99 6.64 -14.22 7.74
C VAL A 99 7.09 -13.99 9.19
N LYS A 100 6.45 -13.03 9.87
CA LYS A 100 6.84 -12.67 11.24
C LYS A 100 5.66 -12.02 11.99
N VAL A 101 5.62 -12.23 13.30
CA VAL A 101 4.73 -11.52 14.21
C VAL A 101 5.59 -10.62 15.11
N ILE A 102 5.16 -9.35 15.24
CA ILE A 102 5.79 -8.34 16.10
C ILE A 102 4.74 -7.92 17.13
N ASN A 103 5.02 -8.23 18.40
CA ASN A 103 4.17 -7.80 19.50
C ASN A 103 4.51 -6.35 19.88
N MET A 104 3.53 -5.48 19.97
CA MET A 104 3.71 -4.09 20.41
C MET A 104 3.77 -4.01 21.93
N PRO A 105 4.84 -3.46 22.55
CA PRO A 105 5.05 -3.51 24.00
C PRO A 105 3.96 -2.80 24.84
N ASN A 106 3.19 -1.88 24.24
CA ASN A 106 2.21 -1.05 24.93
C ASN A 106 0.75 -1.30 24.51
N GLU A 107 0.50 -2.29 23.65
CA GLU A 107 -0.84 -2.58 23.14
C GLU A 107 -1.14 -4.08 23.29
N GLU A 108 -1.67 -4.48 24.46
CA GLU A 108 -1.97 -5.89 24.79
C GLU A 108 -2.93 -6.59 23.81
N HIS A 109 -3.60 -5.80 22.94
CA HIS A 109 -4.64 -6.30 22.02
C HIS A 109 -4.32 -6.08 20.55
N GLN A 110 -3.10 -5.61 20.19
CA GLN A 110 -2.71 -5.43 18.80
C GLN A 110 -1.39 -6.13 18.50
N LYS A 111 -1.35 -6.84 17.38
CA LYS A 111 -0.14 -7.45 16.83
C LYS A 111 0.14 -6.83 15.46
N THR A 112 1.39 -6.60 15.14
CA THR A 112 1.79 -6.31 13.77
C THR A 112 2.32 -7.61 13.15
N VAL A 113 1.69 -8.04 12.07
CA VAL A 113 2.12 -9.22 11.32
C VAL A 113 2.75 -8.80 10.01
N ILE A 114 3.84 -9.44 9.64
CA ILE A 114 4.47 -9.28 8.33
C ILE A 114 4.06 -10.46 7.48
N VAL A 115 3.40 -10.15 6.36
CA VAL A 115 2.94 -11.16 5.42
C VAL A 115 3.65 -11.02 4.08
N GLN A 116 3.88 -12.14 3.40
CA GLN A 116 4.38 -12.22 2.05
C GLN A 116 3.21 -12.53 1.11
N GLY A 117 2.93 -11.64 0.17
CA GLY A 117 1.98 -11.92 -0.91
C GLY A 117 2.53 -12.99 -1.86
N LEU A 118 1.69 -13.95 -2.25
CA LEU A 118 2.12 -15.13 -3.01
C LEU A 118 1.48 -15.26 -4.39
N GLY A 119 0.35 -14.62 -4.63
CA GLY A 119 -0.38 -14.74 -5.88
C GLY A 119 -1.79 -14.21 -5.70
N ARG A 120 -2.52 -14.06 -6.80
CA ARG A 120 -3.88 -13.51 -6.78
C ARG A 120 -4.92 -14.61 -6.58
N CYS A 121 -6.00 -14.26 -5.91
CA CYS A 121 -7.16 -15.12 -5.75
C CYS A 121 -8.45 -14.31 -5.87
N LYS A 122 -9.52 -15.00 -6.22
CA LYS A 122 -10.86 -14.44 -6.29
C LYS A 122 -11.77 -15.11 -5.28
N LEU A 123 -12.47 -14.32 -4.47
CA LEU A 123 -13.44 -14.78 -3.48
C LEU A 123 -14.67 -15.33 -4.18
N LYS A 124 -15.10 -16.53 -3.80
CA LYS A 124 -16.39 -17.12 -4.19
C LYS A 124 -17.42 -16.96 -3.07
N SER A 125 -17.03 -17.39 -1.87
CA SER A 125 -17.91 -17.32 -0.70
C SER A 125 -17.12 -17.43 0.59
N ILE A 126 -17.69 -16.95 1.68
CA ILE A 126 -17.23 -17.29 3.02
C ILE A 126 -17.98 -18.54 3.46
N VAL A 127 -17.25 -19.61 3.75
CA VAL A 127 -17.80 -20.92 4.12
C VAL A 127 -18.00 -21.03 5.62
N GLU A 128 -17.09 -20.46 6.38
CA GLU A 128 -17.11 -20.49 7.84
C GLU A 128 -16.58 -19.16 8.41
N SER A 129 -17.12 -18.74 9.54
CA SER A 129 -16.75 -17.45 10.17
C SER A 129 -16.25 -17.59 11.61
N HIS A 130 -16.11 -18.79 12.12
CA HIS A 130 -15.64 -19.06 13.49
C HIS A 130 -14.67 -20.25 13.51
N PRO A 131 -13.53 -20.19 14.24
CA PRO A 131 -13.06 -19.06 15.07
C PRO A 131 -12.55 -17.87 14.26
N TYR A 132 -12.23 -18.07 12.98
CA TYR A 132 -11.83 -17.07 11.98
C TYR A 132 -12.53 -17.37 10.65
N HIS A 133 -12.40 -16.47 9.68
CA HIS A 133 -13.02 -16.67 8.37
C HIS A 133 -12.28 -17.74 7.56
N MET A 134 -13.07 -18.61 6.94
CA MET A 134 -12.64 -19.57 5.91
C MET A 134 -13.37 -19.24 4.60
N ALA A 135 -12.64 -18.98 3.53
CA ALA A 135 -13.21 -18.63 2.23
C ALA A 135 -12.91 -19.67 1.16
N ASP A 136 -13.92 -19.98 0.35
CA ASP A 136 -13.72 -20.68 -0.91
C ASP A 136 -13.26 -19.68 -1.96
N VAL A 137 -12.12 -19.96 -2.59
CA VAL A 137 -11.46 -19.05 -3.51
C VAL A 137 -11.03 -19.74 -4.81
N GLU A 138 -10.99 -18.95 -5.88
CA GLU A 138 -10.32 -19.32 -7.14
C GLU A 138 -8.91 -18.76 -7.17
N SER A 139 -7.98 -19.57 -7.69
CA SER A 139 -6.65 -19.09 -8.01
C SER A 139 -6.66 -18.35 -9.33
N GLN A 140 -5.98 -17.20 -9.38
CA GLN A 140 -5.84 -16.42 -10.61
C GLN A 140 -4.38 -16.37 -11.06
N PRO A 141 -4.11 -16.51 -12.37
CA PRO A 141 -2.76 -16.49 -12.88
C PRO A 141 -2.15 -15.09 -12.80
N GLU A 142 -0.84 -15.03 -12.63
CA GLU A 142 -0.02 -13.85 -12.87
C GLU A 142 0.64 -13.98 -14.23
N LEU A 143 0.25 -13.13 -15.17
CA LEU A 143 0.77 -13.19 -16.54
C LEU A 143 1.94 -12.20 -16.69
N TRP A 144 3.12 -12.77 -16.91
CA TRP A 144 4.33 -12.01 -17.15
C TRP A 144 4.53 -11.74 -18.63
N PRO A 145 5.13 -10.61 -18.99
CA PRO A 145 5.50 -10.39 -20.37
C PRO A 145 6.50 -11.46 -20.81
N SER A 146 6.28 -12.02 -22.01
CA SER A 146 7.27 -12.91 -22.62
C SER A 146 8.62 -12.20 -22.77
N GLU A 147 9.71 -12.97 -22.88
CA GLU A 147 11.05 -12.37 -23.12
C GLU A 147 11.09 -11.45 -24.34
N LYS A 148 10.30 -11.76 -25.37
CA LYS A 148 10.19 -10.92 -26.57
C LYS A 148 9.55 -9.57 -26.22
N LEU A 149 8.40 -9.58 -25.53
CA LEU A 149 7.69 -8.37 -25.12
C LEU A 149 8.51 -7.54 -24.13
N ALA A 150 9.21 -8.20 -23.20
CA ALA A 150 10.08 -7.51 -22.24
C ALA A 150 11.26 -6.75 -22.92
N LYS A 151 11.65 -7.18 -24.12
CA LYS A 151 12.68 -6.52 -24.94
C LYS A 151 12.13 -5.42 -25.84
N GLU A 152 10.81 -5.35 -26.02
CA GLU A 152 10.19 -4.34 -26.90
C GLU A 152 10.38 -2.92 -26.35
N PRO A 153 10.68 -1.94 -27.25
CA PRO A 153 10.89 -0.55 -26.84
C PRO A 153 9.68 0.05 -26.09
N MET A 154 8.47 -0.34 -26.50
CA MET A 154 7.22 0.14 -25.89
C MET A 154 7.11 -0.28 -24.43
N PHE A 155 7.35 -1.55 -24.10
CA PHE A 155 7.29 -2.05 -22.72
C PHE A 155 8.39 -1.42 -21.84
N LYS A 156 9.63 -1.30 -22.40
CA LYS A 156 10.72 -0.62 -21.69
C LYS A 156 10.40 0.84 -21.40
N THR A 157 9.77 1.54 -22.34
CA THR A 157 9.38 2.94 -22.15
C THR A 157 8.28 3.03 -21.10
N LEU A 158 7.26 2.16 -21.14
CA LEU A 158 6.18 2.11 -20.18
C LEU A 158 6.71 1.92 -18.74
N THR A 159 7.54 0.90 -18.52
CA THR A 159 8.13 0.60 -17.21
C THR A 159 9.05 1.72 -16.73
N LYS A 160 9.89 2.24 -17.60
CA LYS A 160 10.79 3.37 -17.28
C LYS A 160 9.99 4.60 -16.87
N THR A 161 8.97 5.00 -17.64
CA THR A 161 8.12 6.14 -17.31
C THR A 161 7.39 5.94 -15.98
N PHE A 162 6.85 4.75 -15.72
CA PHE A 162 6.20 4.44 -14.47
C PHE A 162 7.15 4.62 -13.26
N PHE A 163 8.38 4.12 -13.37
CA PHE A 163 9.37 4.26 -12.30
C PHE A 163 9.81 5.71 -12.09
N GLU A 164 10.07 6.45 -13.16
CA GLU A 164 10.45 7.86 -13.10
C GLU A 164 9.36 8.73 -12.46
N GLU A 165 8.10 8.54 -12.86
CA GLU A 165 6.97 9.28 -12.27
C GLU A 165 6.69 8.85 -10.81
N SER A 166 6.91 7.57 -10.47
CA SER A 166 6.82 7.09 -9.08
C SER A 166 7.90 7.73 -8.19
N ILE A 167 9.14 7.80 -8.66
CA ILE A 167 10.23 8.48 -7.95
C ILE A 167 9.92 9.97 -7.78
N LYS A 168 9.39 10.60 -8.81
CA LYS A 168 8.98 12.00 -8.77
C LYS A 168 7.86 12.23 -7.74
N PHE A 169 6.88 11.34 -7.67
CA PHE A 169 5.83 11.38 -6.64
C PHE A 169 6.42 11.28 -5.23
N ILE A 170 7.31 10.32 -5.00
CA ILE A 170 7.95 10.10 -3.69
C ILE A 170 8.73 11.35 -3.25
N LYS A 171 9.56 11.91 -4.14
CA LYS A 171 10.36 13.11 -3.83
C LYS A 171 9.54 14.36 -3.55
N ASN A 172 8.34 14.46 -4.10
CA ASN A 172 7.44 15.60 -3.87
C ASN A 172 6.44 15.35 -2.72
N ASN A 173 6.45 14.18 -2.10
CA ASN A 173 5.55 13.83 -1.01
C ASN A 173 6.30 13.84 0.33
N GLU A 174 6.11 14.89 1.11
CA GLU A 174 6.76 15.08 2.43
C GLU A 174 6.49 13.94 3.43
N ASN A 175 5.45 13.12 3.18
CA ASN A 175 5.09 11.99 4.05
C ASN A 175 5.86 10.70 3.72
N ILE A 176 6.62 10.67 2.63
CA ILE A 176 7.42 9.51 2.21
C ILE A 176 8.90 9.87 2.34
N PRO A 177 9.69 9.12 3.12
CA PRO A 177 11.11 9.41 3.27
C PRO A 177 11.86 9.16 1.96
N ASP A 178 12.90 9.97 1.70
CA ASP A 178 13.73 9.89 0.48
C ASP A 178 14.44 8.53 0.35
N GLU A 179 14.67 7.84 1.46
CA GLU A 179 15.26 6.50 1.51
C GLU A 179 14.43 5.46 0.76
N ALA A 180 13.13 5.71 0.58
CA ALA A 180 12.25 4.86 -0.22
C ALA A 180 12.74 4.72 -1.67
N VAL A 181 13.36 5.77 -2.22
CA VAL A 181 13.91 5.76 -3.58
C VAL A 181 15.08 4.77 -3.70
N TYR A 182 15.93 4.68 -2.67
CA TYR A 182 17.04 3.71 -2.66
C TYR A 182 16.50 2.27 -2.64
N ALA A 183 15.55 1.98 -1.74
CA ALA A 183 14.93 0.66 -1.66
C ALA A 183 14.30 0.22 -2.99
N ILE A 184 13.59 1.12 -3.68
CA ILE A 184 13.00 0.85 -4.99
C ILE A 184 14.08 0.54 -6.04
N ASN A 185 15.20 1.24 -6.03
CA ASN A 185 16.26 1.05 -7.02
C ASN A 185 16.97 -0.30 -6.84
N GLU A 186 17.07 -0.82 -5.62
CA GLU A 186 17.68 -2.12 -5.33
C GLU A 186 16.82 -3.29 -5.85
N ILE A 187 15.51 -3.11 -6.05
CA ILE A 187 14.66 -4.16 -6.59
C ILE A 187 14.96 -4.34 -8.07
N SER A 188 15.62 -5.45 -8.43
CA SER A 188 16.01 -5.76 -9.81
C SER A 188 14.87 -6.33 -10.66
N ASN A 189 13.97 -7.12 -10.05
CA ASN A 189 12.86 -7.75 -10.74
C ASN A 189 11.73 -6.73 -11.00
N ILE A 190 11.40 -6.52 -12.28
CA ILE A 190 10.37 -5.54 -12.71
C ILE A 190 9.00 -5.82 -12.11
N PHE A 191 8.58 -7.08 -12.03
CA PHE A 191 7.29 -7.46 -11.47
C PHE A 191 7.21 -7.11 -9.97
N VAL A 192 8.23 -7.49 -9.21
CA VAL A 192 8.31 -7.16 -7.78
C VAL A 192 8.32 -5.65 -7.59
N LYS A 193 9.11 -4.93 -8.38
CA LYS A 193 9.19 -3.46 -8.33
C LYS A 193 7.85 -2.80 -8.61
N CYS A 194 7.11 -3.25 -9.63
CA CYS A 194 5.79 -2.72 -9.94
C CYS A 194 4.78 -2.99 -8.82
N ASN A 195 4.70 -4.22 -8.32
CA ASN A 195 3.80 -4.57 -7.24
C ASN A 195 4.16 -3.85 -5.94
N PHE A 196 5.45 -3.67 -5.67
CA PHE A 196 5.90 -2.87 -4.55
C PHE A 196 5.42 -1.42 -4.64
N LEU A 197 5.54 -0.79 -5.81
CA LEU A 197 5.04 0.57 -6.02
C LEU A 197 3.51 0.64 -5.88
N CYS A 198 2.76 -0.32 -6.44
CA CYS A 198 1.31 -0.41 -6.27
C CYS A 198 0.91 -0.53 -4.79
N ASN A 199 1.71 -1.22 -3.98
CA ASN A 199 1.47 -1.38 -2.55
C ASN A 199 1.86 -0.15 -1.72
N SER A 200 2.95 0.54 -2.09
CA SER A 200 3.61 1.55 -1.23
C SER A 200 3.20 2.99 -1.54
N LEU A 201 2.73 3.28 -2.75
CA LEU A 201 2.26 4.62 -3.10
C LEU A 201 0.87 4.91 -2.51
N SER A 202 0.54 6.20 -2.36
CA SER A 202 -0.70 6.65 -1.70
C SER A 202 -1.94 6.51 -2.61
N PHE A 203 -2.16 5.32 -3.16
CA PHE A 203 -3.35 5.02 -3.95
C PHE A 203 -4.56 4.72 -3.08
N SER A 204 -5.77 5.01 -3.57
CA SER A 204 -7.01 4.58 -2.93
C SER A 204 -7.14 3.05 -2.95
N VAL A 205 -7.96 2.50 -2.06
CA VAL A 205 -8.25 1.04 -2.03
C VAL A 205 -8.81 0.60 -3.38
N GLU A 206 -9.75 1.37 -3.94
CA GLU A 206 -10.38 1.06 -5.24
C GLU A 206 -9.38 1.02 -6.39
N ASP A 207 -8.43 1.97 -6.41
CA ASP A 207 -7.39 1.99 -7.44
C ASP A 207 -6.42 0.80 -7.28
N ARG A 208 -6.08 0.42 -6.03
CA ARG A 208 -5.27 -0.78 -5.75
C ARG A 208 -5.99 -2.07 -6.15
N ILE A 209 -7.29 -2.18 -5.88
CA ILE A 209 -8.08 -3.35 -6.30
C ILE A 209 -8.10 -3.45 -7.83
N LYS A 210 -8.35 -2.36 -8.56
CA LYS A 210 -8.27 -2.36 -10.03
C LYS A 210 -6.90 -2.79 -10.56
N MET A 211 -5.80 -2.36 -9.90
CA MET A 211 -4.46 -2.83 -10.25
C MET A 211 -4.31 -4.33 -9.99
N LEU A 212 -4.86 -4.82 -8.87
CA LEU A 212 -4.77 -6.24 -8.51
C LEU A 212 -5.67 -7.12 -9.40
N GLU A 213 -6.75 -6.59 -9.98
CA GLU A 213 -7.61 -7.28 -10.95
C GLU A 213 -6.90 -7.57 -12.27
N GLU A 214 -5.94 -6.73 -12.66
CA GLU A 214 -5.21 -6.92 -13.91
C GLU A 214 -4.26 -8.12 -13.82
N GLU A 215 -4.49 -9.13 -14.65
CA GLU A 215 -3.68 -10.35 -14.71
C GLU A 215 -2.33 -10.11 -15.38
N PHE A 216 -2.32 -9.25 -16.40
CA PHE A 216 -1.17 -9.00 -17.22
C PHE A 216 -0.40 -7.77 -16.71
N LEU A 217 0.89 -7.93 -16.43
CA LEU A 217 1.71 -6.89 -15.85
C LEU A 217 1.70 -5.55 -16.62
N PRO A 218 1.79 -5.50 -17.95
CA PRO A 218 1.70 -4.24 -18.70
C PRO A 218 0.39 -3.49 -18.46
N ASP A 219 -0.75 -4.20 -18.39
CA ASP A 219 -2.06 -3.59 -18.16
C ASP A 219 -2.16 -3.05 -16.74
N ARG A 220 -1.63 -3.79 -15.75
CA ARG A 220 -1.50 -3.33 -14.37
C ARG A 220 -0.70 -2.04 -14.27
N ILE A 221 0.43 -1.93 -14.99
CA ILE A 221 1.24 -0.72 -15.03
C ILE A 221 0.44 0.44 -15.64
N ILE A 222 -0.36 0.21 -16.67
CA ILE A 222 -1.19 1.24 -17.29
C ILE A 222 -2.24 1.76 -16.28
N VAL A 223 -2.89 0.87 -15.54
CA VAL A 223 -3.84 1.26 -14.48
C VAL A 223 -3.12 2.03 -13.38
N ALA A 224 -1.97 1.56 -12.93
CA ALA A 224 -1.16 2.24 -11.92
C ALA A 224 -0.68 3.63 -12.38
N MET A 225 -0.29 3.78 -13.65
CA MET A 225 0.09 5.07 -14.23
C MET A 225 -1.06 6.08 -14.22
N LYS A 226 -2.28 5.65 -14.53
CA LYS A 226 -3.47 6.53 -14.49
C LYS A 226 -3.73 7.02 -13.06
N ALA A 227 -3.66 6.10 -12.08
CA ALA A 227 -3.81 6.45 -10.67
C ALA A 227 -2.69 7.40 -10.21
N LEU A 228 -1.43 7.11 -10.59
CA LEU A 228 -0.28 7.94 -10.23
C LEU A 228 -0.39 9.36 -10.79
N GLN A 229 -0.84 9.52 -12.03
CA GLN A 229 -1.07 10.83 -12.64
C GLN A 229 -2.13 11.64 -11.88
N LYS A 230 -3.19 10.99 -11.40
CA LYS A 230 -4.21 11.61 -10.56
C LYS A 230 -3.61 12.09 -9.23
N GLU A 231 -2.83 11.23 -8.56
CA GLU A 231 -2.18 11.56 -7.29
C GLU A 231 -1.12 12.68 -7.43
N LEU A 232 -0.31 12.66 -8.49
CA LEU A 232 0.63 13.74 -8.81
C LEU A 232 -0.09 15.08 -9.01
N LYS A 233 -1.24 15.07 -9.69
CA LYS A 233 -2.05 16.29 -9.87
C LYS A 233 -2.61 16.80 -8.55
N LEU A 234 -3.09 15.91 -7.67
CA LEU A 234 -3.58 16.29 -6.33
C LEU A 234 -2.45 16.86 -5.48
N LEU A 235 -1.28 16.23 -5.47
CA LEU A 235 -0.10 16.70 -4.75
C LEU A 235 0.32 18.10 -5.23
N TYR A 236 0.33 18.34 -6.53
CA TYR A 236 0.60 19.66 -7.10
C TYR A 236 -0.41 20.71 -6.64
N LEU A 237 -1.69 20.40 -6.69
CA LEU A 237 -2.75 21.31 -6.23
C LEU A 237 -2.63 21.62 -4.73
N GLN A 238 -2.33 20.61 -3.91
CA GLN A 238 -2.09 20.80 -2.48
C GLN A 238 -0.90 21.73 -2.21
N SER A 239 0.19 21.56 -2.95
CA SER A 239 1.38 22.41 -2.83
C SER A 239 1.09 23.87 -3.23
N GLU A 240 0.31 24.08 -4.30
CA GLU A 240 -0.12 25.42 -4.74
C GLU A 240 -1.03 26.11 -3.70
N ILE A 241 -1.98 25.37 -3.11
CA ILE A 241 -2.84 25.90 -2.05
C ILE A 241 -1.99 26.27 -0.83
N ARG A 242 -1.10 25.37 -0.38
CA ARG A 242 -0.21 25.63 0.76
C ARG A 242 0.64 26.89 0.54
N ARG A 243 1.24 27.03 -0.65
CA ARG A 243 2.03 28.20 -1.01
C ARG A 243 1.24 29.49 -0.96
N LYS A 244 0.01 29.49 -1.48
CA LYS A 244 -0.88 30.68 -1.43
C LYS A 244 -1.26 31.05 0.00
N THR A 245 -1.66 30.06 0.81
CA THR A 245 -2.03 30.27 2.21
C THR A 245 -0.84 30.81 3.01
N GLN A 246 0.35 30.25 2.79
CA GLN A 246 1.58 30.73 3.45
C GLN A 246 1.86 32.18 3.08
N TYR A 247 1.78 32.54 1.82
CA TYR A 247 1.97 33.92 1.37
C TYR A 247 0.96 34.88 2.00
N GLU A 248 -0.32 34.52 2.03
CA GLU A 248 -1.37 35.34 2.65
C GLU A 248 -1.14 35.52 4.15
N MET A 249 -0.70 34.47 4.86
CA MET A 249 -0.35 34.55 6.28
C MET A 249 0.84 35.48 6.52
N GLU A 250 1.87 35.39 5.70
CA GLU A 250 3.06 36.27 5.80
C GLU A 250 2.69 37.75 5.56
N GLU A 251 1.84 38.05 4.58
CA GLU A 251 1.35 39.40 4.33
C GLU A 251 0.49 39.94 5.49
N GLN A 252 -0.40 39.11 6.06
CA GLN A 252 -1.19 39.50 7.24
C GLN A 252 -0.31 39.76 8.47
N GLN A 253 0.71 38.93 8.73
CA GLN A 253 1.64 39.13 9.82
C GLN A 253 2.43 40.43 9.65
N LYS A 254 2.90 40.73 8.44
CA LYS A 254 3.60 41.95 8.10
C LYS A 254 2.73 43.18 8.31
N GLU A 255 1.49 43.13 7.83
CA GLU A 255 0.52 44.21 8.03
C GLU A 255 0.22 44.45 9.51
N TYR A 256 0.02 43.37 10.28
CA TYR A 256 -0.17 43.47 11.73
C TYR A 256 1.04 44.13 12.43
N PHE A 257 2.25 43.68 12.08
CA PHE A 257 3.48 44.24 12.66
C PHE A 257 3.63 45.73 12.34
N LEU A 258 3.40 46.13 11.09
CA LEU A 258 3.44 47.54 10.69
C LEU A 258 2.40 48.40 11.45
N LYS A 259 1.17 47.88 11.62
CA LYS A 259 0.14 48.57 12.43
C LYS A 259 0.56 48.72 13.89
N GLN A 260 1.20 47.74 14.48
CA GLN A 260 1.75 47.83 15.84
C GLN A 260 2.86 48.87 15.96
N GLN A 261 3.79 48.93 15.01
CA GLN A 261 4.85 49.95 14.98
C GLN A 261 4.24 51.38 14.86
N ILE A 262 3.28 51.58 13.96
CA ILE A 262 2.59 52.87 13.80
C ILE A 262 1.94 53.27 15.13
N LYS A 263 1.25 52.34 15.80
CA LYS A 263 0.61 52.63 17.09
C LYS A 263 1.62 53.02 18.16
N GLN A 264 2.77 52.32 18.22
CA GLN A 264 3.82 52.64 19.17
C GLN A 264 4.43 54.03 18.93
N ILE A 265 4.74 54.34 17.66
CA ILE A 265 5.26 55.67 17.28
C ILE A 265 4.27 56.79 17.63
N LYS A 266 2.96 56.60 17.35
CA LYS A 266 1.91 57.57 17.73
C LYS A 266 1.87 57.81 19.25
N THR A 267 1.96 56.71 20.03
CA THR A 267 1.99 56.82 21.49
C THR A 267 3.24 57.59 22.01
N GLU A 268 4.39 57.39 21.37
CA GLU A 268 5.64 58.10 21.70
C GLU A 268 5.62 59.59 21.31
N LEU A 269 4.86 59.94 20.26
CA LEU A 269 4.68 61.32 19.81
C LEU A 269 3.57 62.06 20.55
N GLY A 270 2.81 61.38 21.43
CA GLY A 270 1.76 62.00 22.22
C GLY A 270 0.44 62.25 21.47
N GLU A 271 0.24 61.48 20.35
CA GLU A 271 -1.01 61.47 19.58
C GLU A 271 -1.92 60.31 19.98
#